data_22dbe8e75e248d514420d360d222c6fa
#
_entry.id   22dbe8e75e248d514420d360d222c6fa
#
_cell.length_a   1.000
_cell.length_b   1.000
_cell.length_c   1.000
_cell.angle_alpha   90.00
_cell.angle_beta   90.00
_cell.angle_gamma   90.00
#
_symmetry.space_group_name_H-M   'P 1'
#
loop_
_entity.id
_entity.type
_entity.pdbx_description
1 polymer ?
#
loop_
_entity_poly.entity_id
_entity_poly.type
_entity_poly.pdbx_seq_one_letter_code
_entity_poly.pdbx_strand_id
1 'polypeptide(L)'
;RLFILGEIIHNPEVNEQIGALGIRNLLGREKQAEVNELTAEDVVIVPAFGTDVTTLAEIKARGCQIVDTTCGDVMSVWKRVRQNATEDVTSIIHGKASHEETRATASRAVLEGRGHYLVVLTLADTDYVCDYIRKGGDRAEFLAHFAGAMSDDFDPDLHLRRVGVANQTTMMRGETEEVQR
;
A
#
# COMPACT_ATOMS: atom_id res chain seq x y z
N ARG A 1 22.64 12.64 -9.41
CA ARG A 1 21.41 13.43 -9.17
C ARG A 1 20.63 12.78 -8.03
N LEU A 2 19.78 13.58 -7.34
CA LEU A 2 18.94 13.10 -6.24
C LEU A 2 17.47 13.15 -6.64
N PHE A 3 16.75 12.09 -6.34
CA PHE A 3 15.32 11.93 -6.62
C PHE A 3 14.58 11.38 -5.40
N ILE A 4 13.27 11.61 -5.36
CA ILE A 4 12.39 11.07 -4.33
C ILE A 4 11.10 10.51 -4.95
N LEU A 5 10.55 9.48 -4.35
CA LEU A 5 9.31 8.82 -4.79
C LEU A 5 8.08 9.46 -4.11
N GLY A 6 7.74 10.68 -4.50
CA GLY A 6 6.62 11.41 -3.90
C GLY A 6 7.03 12.27 -2.70
N GLU A 7 6.11 12.54 -1.81
CA GLU A 7 6.37 13.29 -0.57
C GLU A 7 7.18 12.44 0.41
N ILE A 8 8.19 13.03 1.09
CA ILE A 8 8.96 12.31 2.11
C ILE A 8 8.10 11.93 3.31
N ILE A 9 7.24 12.85 3.71
CA ILE A 9 6.21 12.73 4.76
C ILE A 9 5.05 13.67 4.41
N HIS A 10 3.89 13.49 5.06
CA HIS A 10 2.74 14.40 4.90
C HIS A 10 2.95 15.73 5.67
N ASN A 11 4.00 16.44 5.32
CA ASN A 11 4.29 17.77 5.84
C ASN A 11 4.77 18.69 4.69
N PRO A 12 3.91 19.65 4.25
CA PRO A 12 4.23 20.53 3.12
C PRO A 12 5.53 21.33 3.31
N GLU A 13 5.79 21.82 4.52
CA GLU A 13 7.00 22.59 4.81
C GLU A 13 8.27 21.76 4.62
N VAL A 14 8.27 20.50 5.08
CA VAL A 14 9.40 19.58 4.89
C VAL A 14 9.58 19.23 3.42
N ASN A 15 8.50 19.01 2.69
CA ASN A 15 8.56 18.69 1.25
C ASN A 15 9.08 19.89 0.44
N GLU A 16 8.70 21.12 0.81
CA GLU A 16 9.25 22.35 0.21
C GLU A 16 10.75 22.48 0.45
N GLN A 17 11.23 22.20 1.67
CA GLN A 17 12.66 22.20 2.00
C GLN A 17 13.43 21.17 1.18
N ILE A 18 12.87 19.96 0.99
CA ILE A 18 13.45 18.91 0.14
C ILE A 18 13.56 19.41 -1.31
N GLY A 19 12.49 20.02 -1.84
CA GLY A 19 12.48 20.61 -3.18
C GLY A 19 13.54 21.70 -3.35
N ALA A 20 13.72 22.57 -2.34
CA ALA A 20 14.73 23.62 -2.32
C ALA A 20 16.18 23.08 -2.39
N LEU A 21 16.42 21.84 -1.97
CA LEU A 21 17.71 21.15 -2.13
C LEU A 21 17.94 20.62 -3.56
N GLY A 22 17.01 20.84 -4.49
CA GLY A 22 17.11 20.34 -5.87
C GLY A 22 16.82 18.85 -6.02
N ILE A 23 16.19 18.22 -5.02
CA ILE A 23 15.73 16.85 -5.08
C ILE A 23 14.44 16.80 -5.89
N ARG A 24 14.44 16.05 -7.00
CA ARG A 24 13.32 16.00 -7.94
C ARG A 24 12.37 14.86 -7.65
N ASN A 25 11.08 15.14 -7.79
CA ASN A 25 10.02 14.18 -7.53
C ASN A 25 9.77 13.26 -8.73
N LEU A 26 9.72 11.94 -8.50
CA LEU A 26 9.45 10.93 -9.53
C LEU A 26 7.97 10.51 -9.57
N LEU A 27 7.22 10.73 -8.49
CA LEU A 27 5.82 10.29 -8.36
C LEU A 27 4.95 11.42 -7.77
N GLY A 28 3.64 11.25 -7.84
CA GLY A 28 2.68 12.15 -7.23
C GLY A 28 2.31 13.36 -8.08
N ARG A 29 1.65 14.33 -7.46
CA ARG A 29 1.12 15.54 -8.16
C ARG A 29 2.23 16.47 -8.65
N GLU A 30 3.35 16.50 -7.95
CA GLU A 30 4.50 17.37 -8.23
C GLU A 30 5.63 16.60 -8.95
N LYS A 31 5.26 15.63 -9.78
CA LYS A 31 6.21 14.85 -10.57
C LYS A 31 7.03 15.76 -11.47
N GLN A 32 8.37 15.70 -11.35
CA GLN A 32 9.33 16.55 -12.06
C GLN A 32 10.26 15.77 -12.99
N ALA A 33 10.27 14.44 -12.88
CA ALA A 33 11.10 13.55 -13.68
C ALA A 33 10.44 12.18 -13.86
N GLU A 34 10.90 11.45 -14.86
CA GLU A 34 10.41 10.10 -15.16
C GLU A 34 11.38 9.04 -14.63
N VAL A 35 10.84 7.90 -14.17
CA VAL A 35 11.66 6.76 -13.72
C VAL A 35 12.58 6.26 -14.84
N ASN A 36 12.17 6.37 -16.09
CA ASN A 36 12.97 5.97 -17.25
C ASN A 36 14.19 6.88 -17.52
N GLU A 37 14.25 8.08 -16.93
CA GLU A 37 15.39 8.99 -17.02
C GLU A 37 16.53 8.65 -16.02
N LEU A 38 16.26 7.72 -15.09
CA LEU A 38 17.24 7.32 -14.08
C LEU A 38 18.39 6.53 -14.68
N THR A 39 19.56 6.74 -14.12
CA THR A 39 20.82 6.03 -14.43
C THR A 39 21.44 5.44 -13.18
N ALA A 40 22.42 4.57 -13.31
CA ALA A 40 23.12 3.96 -12.19
C ALA A 40 23.87 4.97 -11.29
N GLU A 41 24.10 6.19 -11.75
CA GLU A 41 24.76 7.26 -10.97
C GLU A 41 23.77 8.05 -10.11
N ASP A 42 22.46 7.79 -10.26
CA ASP A 42 21.42 8.50 -9.53
C ASP A 42 21.13 7.85 -8.19
N VAL A 43 20.68 8.68 -7.24
CA VAL A 43 20.22 8.25 -5.91
C VAL A 43 18.73 8.51 -5.81
N VAL A 44 17.98 7.50 -5.39
CA VAL A 44 16.53 7.57 -5.22
C VAL A 44 16.17 7.35 -3.75
N ILE A 45 15.45 8.30 -3.18
CA ILE A 45 14.95 8.24 -1.80
C ILE A 45 13.55 7.63 -1.82
N VAL A 46 13.37 6.55 -1.08
CA VAL A 46 12.05 5.97 -0.79
C VAL A 46 11.49 6.66 0.45
N PRO A 47 10.28 7.24 0.40
CA PRO A 47 9.70 8.00 1.51
C PRO A 47 9.31 7.13 2.70
N ALA A 48 8.93 7.78 3.81
CA ALA A 48 8.54 7.10 5.05
C ALA A 48 7.36 6.13 4.90
N PHE A 49 6.51 6.35 3.91
CA PHE A 49 5.36 5.47 3.57
C PHE A 49 5.78 4.22 2.78
N GLY A 50 7.02 4.18 2.32
CA GLY A 50 7.50 3.17 1.38
C GLY A 50 7.01 3.40 -0.05
N THR A 51 7.19 2.39 -0.88
CA THR A 51 6.68 2.33 -2.26
C THR A 51 6.24 0.92 -2.59
N ASP A 52 5.44 0.74 -3.64
CA ASP A 52 5.03 -0.58 -4.11
C ASP A 52 6.21 -1.37 -4.68
N VAL A 53 6.06 -2.70 -4.71
CA VAL A 53 7.15 -3.62 -5.09
C VAL A 53 7.54 -3.47 -6.56
N THR A 54 6.61 -3.10 -7.44
CA THR A 54 6.85 -2.95 -8.88
C THR A 54 7.72 -1.73 -9.13
N THR A 55 7.34 -0.57 -8.59
CA THR A 55 8.13 0.66 -8.66
C THR A 55 9.54 0.46 -8.10
N LEU A 56 9.65 -0.23 -6.95
CA LEU A 56 10.97 -0.51 -6.36
C LEU A 56 11.82 -1.42 -7.26
N ALA A 57 11.21 -2.41 -7.91
CA ALA A 57 11.90 -3.31 -8.84
C ALA A 57 12.37 -2.56 -10.09
N GLU A 58 11.55 -1.67 -10.64
CA GLU A 58 11.92 -0.82 -11.79
C GLU A 58 13.14 0.04 -11.49
N ILE A 59 13.16 0.70 -10.33
CA ILE A 59 14.29 1.55 -9.90
C ILE A 59 15.55 0.71 -9.70
N LYS A 60 15.43 -0.45 -9.06
CA LYS A 60 16.55 -1.38 -8.89
C LYS A 60 17.14 -1.85 -10.21
N ALA A 61 16.28 -2.12 -11.20
CA ALA A 61 16.70 -2.53 -12.54
C ALA A 61 17.50 -1.44 -13.29
N ARG A 62 17.35 -0.16 -12.89
CA ARG A 62 18.16 0.96 -13.41
C ARG A 62 19.56 1.03 -12.80
N GLY A 63 19.83 0.24 -11.76
CA GLY A 63 21.11 0.25 -11.05
C GLY A 63 21.32 1.42 -10.09
N CYS A 64 20.28 2.24 -9.84
CA CYS A 64 20.32 3.38 -8.95
C CYS A 64 20.68 2.98 -7.51
N GLN A 65 21.36 3.88 -6.80
CA GLN A 65 21.49 3.77 -5.35
C GLN A 65 20.15 4.12 -4.69
N ILE A 66 19.66 3.23 -3.80
CA ILE A 66 18.40 3.44 -3.08
C ILE A 66 18.70 3.80 -1.63
N VAL A 67 18.12 4.92 -1.18
CA VAL A 67 18.06 5.32 0.23
C VAL A 67 16.65 5.07 0.73
N ASP A 68 16.44 3.98 1.43
CA ASP A 68 15.12 3.59 1.96
C ASP A 68 14.91 4.22 3.35
N THR A 69 13.96 5.16 3.44
CA THR A 69 13.57 5.83 4.68
C THR A 69 12.23 5.33 5.22
N THR A 70 11.76 4.18 4.76
CA THR A 70 10.49 3.59 5.21
C THR A 70 10.45 3.47 6.73
N CYS A 71 9.38 3.96 7.33
CA CYS A 71 9.16 3.94 8.78
C CYS A 71 9.10 2.49 9.31
N GLY A 72 9.63 2.27 10.51
CA GLY A 72 9.61 0.95 11.17
C GLY A 72 8.21 0.39 11.40
N ASP A 73 7.23 1.26 11.67
CA ASP A 73 5.84 0.86 11.84
C ASP A 73 5.25 0.35 10.52
N VAL A 74 5.50 1.03 9.40
CA VAL A 74 5.12 0.58 8.06
C VAL A 74 5.76 -0.76 7.73
N MET A 75 7.05 -0.93 8.03
CA MET A 75 7.75 -2.21 7.82
C MET A 75 7.15 -3.35 8.67
N SER A 76 6.65 -3.05 9.86
CA SER A 76 5.98 -4.02 10.73
C SER A 76 4.66 -4.50 10.13
N VAL A 77 3.87 -3.58 9.56
CA VAL A 77 2.65 -3.92 8.80
C VAL A 77 3.00 -4.78 7.58
N TRP A 78 4.05 -4.45 6.84
CA TRP A 78 4.51 -5.24 5.70
C TRP A 78 4.90 -6.67 6.07
N LYS A 79 5.55 -6.84 7.22
CA LYS A 79 5.87 -8.18 7.73
C LYS A 79 4.61 -8.99 7.97
N ARG A 80 3.57 -8.37 8.54
CA ARG A 80 2.29 -9.02 8.80
C ARG A 80 1.58 -9.46 7.51
N VAL A 81 1.44 -8.57 6.52
CA VAL A 81 0.73 -8.92 5.29
C VAL A 81 1.50 -9.96 4.45
N ARG A 82 2.83 -9.97 4.49
CA ARG A 82 3.64 -11.03 3.88
C ARG A 82 3.43 -12.38 4.57
N GLN A 83 3.37 -12.39 5.90
CA GLN A 83 3.06 -13.59 6.65
C GLN A 83 1.68 -14.11 6.28
N ASN A 84 0.67 -13.25 6.22
CA ASN A 84 -0.67 -13.61 5.78
C ASN A 84 -0.64 -14.29 4.40
N ALA A 85 0.06 -13.70 3.42
CA ALA A 85 0.19 -14.26 2.08
C ALA A 85 0.83 -15.67 2.08
N THR A 86 1.83 -15.90 2.94
CA THR A 86 2.46 -17.24 3.05
C THR A 86 1.58 -18.28 3.72
N GLU A 87 0.63 -17.85 4.55
CA GLU A 87 -0.30 -18.70 5.30
C GLU A 87 -1.66 -18.87 4.60
N ASP A 88 -1.81 -18.37 3.38
CA ASP A 88 -3.08 -18.33 2.64
C ASP A 88 -4.20 -17.62 3.44
N VAL A 89 -3.86 -16.46 3.99
CA VAL A 89 -4.74 -15.56 4.72
C VAL A 89 -4.89 -14.27 3.93
N THR A 90 -6.11 -13.86 3.65
CA THR A 90 -6.39 -12.57 2.99
C THR A 90 -6.14 -11.41 3.95
N SER A 91 -5.40 -10.40 3.50
CA SER A 91 -5.16 -9.19 4.29
C SER A 91 -6.30 -8.18 4.10
N ILE A 92 -7.11 -7.97 5.13
CA ILE A 92 -8.04 -6.83 5.19
C ILE A 92 -7.25 -5.62 5.67
N ILE A 93 -7.09 -4.62 4.81
CA ILE A 93 -6.28 -3.44 5.09
C ILE A 93 -7.19 -2.26 5.39
N HIS A 94 -7.24 -1.82 6.64
CA HIS A 94 -7.96 -0.61 7.02
C HIS A 94 -7.16 0.61 6.57
N GLY A 95 -7.65 1.34 5.59
CA GLY A 95 -6.98 2.48 4.99
C GLY A 95 -7.64 3.00 3.72
N LYS A 96 -7.07 4.04 3.15
CA LYS A 96 -7.53 4.59 1.88
C LYS A 96 -6.80 3.91 0.73
N ALA A 97 -7.50 3.20 -0.16
CA ALA A 97 -6.92 2.43 -1.26
C ALA A 97 -5.98 3.24 -2.17
N SER A 98 -6.27 4.52 -2.39
CA SER A 98 -5.44 5.42 -3.20
C SER A 98 -4.22 6.00 -2.46
N HIS A 99 -4.07 5.76 -1.15
CA HIS A 99 -2.96 6.28 -0.36
C HIS A 99 -1.68 5.49 -0.64
N GLU A 100 -0.53 6.17 -0.73
CA GLU A 100 0.76 5.59 -1.08
C GLU A 100 1.16 4.44 -0.15
N GLU A 101 1.01 4.63 1.17
CA GLU A 101 1.28 3.60 2.17
C GLU A 101 0.37 2.36 2.00
N THR A 102 -0.92 2.58 1.73
CA THR A 102 -1.87 1.47 1.51
C THR A 102 -1.50 0.70 0.25
N ARG A 103 -1.16 1.38 -0.85
CA ARG A 103 -0.69 0.75 -2.08
C ARG A 103 0.61 -0.03 -1.87
N ALA A 104 1.57 0.57 -1.15
CA ALA A 104 2.81 -0.09 -0.79
C ALA A 104 2.57 -1.37 0.04
N THR A 105 1.64 -1.34 0.99
CA THR A 105 1.25 -2.48 1.82
C THR A 105 0.51 -3.53 1.01
N ALA A 106 -0.47 -3.13 0.20
CA ALA A 106 -1.25 -4.01 -0.67
C ALA A 106 -0.35 -4.78 -1.66
N SER A 107 0.63 -4.10 -2.26
CA SER A 107 1.60 -4.75 -3.16
C SER A 107 2.42 -5.86 -2.49
N ARG A 108 2.54 -5.84 -1.17
CA ARG A 108 3.26 -6.85 -0.37
C ARG A 108 2.35 -7.94 0.18
N ALA A 109 1.05 -7.75 0.12
CA ALA A 109 0.07 -8.77 0.46
C ALA A 109 -0.10 -9.81 -0.66
N VAL A 110 0.42 -9.51 -1.87
CA VAL A 110 0.47 -10.42 -3.00
C VAL A 110 1.93 -10.78 -3.26
N LEU A 111 2.31 -12.05 -3.02
CA LEU A 111 3.66 -12.57 -3.21
C LEU A 111 3.65 -13.66 -4.28
N GLU A 112 4.34 -13.42 -5.40
CA GLU A 112 4.53 -14.42 -6.46
C GLU A 112 3.21 -15.10 -6.92
N GLY A 113 2.13 -14.31 -7.00
CA GLY A 113 0.80 -14.81 -7.35
C GLY A 113 0.06 -15.54 -6.21
N ARG A 114 0.52 -15.41 -4.98
CA ARG A 114 -0.15 -15.89 -3.76
C ARG A 114 -0.56 -14.72 -2.88
N GLY A 115 -1.57 -14.96 -2.05
CA GLY A 115 -2.09 -13.97 -1.12
C GLY A 115 -3.02 -12.99 -1.81
N HIS A 116 -3.96 -12.51 -1.03
CA HIS A 116 -4.99 -11.58 -1.49
C HIS A 116 -5.13 -10.45 -0.49
N TYR A 117 -5.63 -9.32 -0.95
CA TYR A 117 -5.98 -8.22 -0.07
C TYR A 117 -7.32 -7.61 -0.46
N LEU A 118 -7.94 -7.00 0.53
CA LEU A 118 -9.10 -6.14 0.41
C LEU A 118 -8.89 -4.91 1.29
N VAL A 119 -9.04 -3.71 0.73
CA VAL A 119 -8.94 -2.46 1.48
C VAL A 119 -10.34 -2.01 1.89
N VAL A 120 -10.52 -1.72 3.17
CA VAL A 120 -11.73 -1.13 3.75
C VAL A 120 -11.40 0.26 4.31
N LEU A 121 -12.22 1.24 4.03
CA LEU A 121 -11.99 2.62 4.49
C LEU A 121 -12.84 2.97 5.70
N THR A 122 -14.06 2.47 5.76
CA THR A 122 -15.06 2.84 6.77
C THR A 122 -15.54 1.62 7.54
N LEU A 123 -16.16 1.86 8.69
CA LEU A 123 -16.87 0.81 9.43
C LEU A 123 -18.00 0.22 8.61
N ALA A 124 -18.68 1.01 7.78
CA ALA A 124 -19.73 0.51 6.89
C ALA A 124 -19.17 -0.48 5.84
N ASP A 125 -17.96 -0.24 5.30
CA ASP A 125 -17.28 -1.21 4.43
C ASP A 125 -16.98 -2.50 5.19
N THR A 126 -16.53 -2.36 6.44
CA THR A 126 -16.21 -3.50 7.31
C THR A 126 -17.46 -4.32 7.63
N ASP A 127 -18.57 -3.66 7.98
CA ASP A 127 -19.86 -4.32 8.23
C ASP A 127 -20.35 -5.06 6.99
N TYR A 128 -20.19 -4.45 5.80
CA TYR A 128 -20.55 -5.09 4.54
C TYR A 128 -19.72 -6.36 4.28
N VAL A 129 -18.41 -6.33 4.53
CA VAL A 129 -17.56 -7.52 4.43
C VAL A 129 -17.97 -8.58 5.45
N CYS A 130 -18.21 -8.20 6.70
CA CYS A 130 -18.65 -9.12 7.76
C CYS A 130 -20.02 -9.77 7.44
N ASP A 131 -20.94 -8.99 6.88
CA ASP A 131 -22.23 -9.51 6.47
C ASP A 131 -22.11 -10.48 5.29
N TYR A 132 -21.24 -10.19 4.33
CA TYR A 132 -20.95 -11.11 3.23
C TYR A 132 -20.34 -12.43 3.74
N ILE A 133 -19.39 -12.37 4.67
CA ILE A 133 -18.79 -13.57 5.29
C ILE A 133 -19.85 -14.43 6.02
N ARG A 134 -20.80 -13.79 6.73
CA ARG A 134 -21.79 -14.49 7.57
C ARG A 134 -22.98 -15.02 6.78
N LYS A 135 -23.43 -14.28 5.77
CA LYS A 135 -24.72 -14.51 5.11
C LYS A 135 -24.58 -14.87 3.64
N GLY A 136 -23.39 -14.69 3.07
CA GLY A 136 -23.21 -14.64 1.63
C GLY A 136 -23.83 -13.40 1.02
N GLY A 137 -23.74 -13.24 -0.29
CA GLY A 137 -24.30 -12.09 -1.00
C GLY A 137 -24.11 -12.19 -2.50
N ASP A 138 -24.46 -11.12 -3.20
CA ASP A 138 -24.19 -11.02 -4.63
C ASP A 138 -22.69 -10.73 -4.86
N ARG A 139 -22.00 -11.68 -5.47
CA ARG A 139 -20.57 -11.58 -5.78
C ARG A 139 -20.25 -10.40 -6.69
N ALA A 140 -21.12 -10.15 -7.69
CA ALA A 140 -20.89 -9.07 -8.64
C ALA A 140 -21.04 -7.70 -7.98
N GLU A 141 -22.03 -7.56 -7.08
CA GLU A 141 -22.22 -6.36 -6.27
C GLU A 141 -21.03 -6.12 -5.35
N PHE A 142 -20.55 -7.16 -4.66
CA PHE A 142 -19.36 -7.08 -3.80
C PHE A 142 -18.13 -6.59 -4.57
N LEU A 143 -17.84 -7.20 -5.71
CA LEU A 143 -16.69 -6.83 -6.55
C LEU A 143 -16.82 -5.40 -7.10
N ALA A 144 -18.02 -4.97 -7.44
CA ALA A 144 -18.29 -3.60 -7.88
C ALA A 144 -18.09 -2.58 -6.75
N HIS A 145 -18.54 -2.90 -5.53
CA HIS A 145 -18.38 -2.03 -4.35
C HIS A 145 -16.91 -1.77 -4.02
N PHE A 146 -16.08 -2.81 -4.08
CA PHE A 146 -14.64 -2.71 -3.75
C PHE A 146 -13.73 -2.56 -4.99
N ALA A 147 -14.27 -2.14 -6.12
CA ALA A 147 -13.48 -1.98 -7.35
C ALA A 147 -12.27 -1.05 -7.13
N GLY A 148 -11.07 -1.55 -7.45
CA GLY A 148 -9.81 -0.82 -7.21
C GLY A 148 -9.29 -0.83 -5.77
N ALA A 149 -9.98 -1.55 -4.86
CA ALA A 149 -9.60 -1.70 -3.45
C ALA A 149 -9.24 -3.14 -3.08
N MET A 150 -9.01 -4.02 -4.04
CA MET A 150 -8.71 -5.44 -3.83
C MET A 150 -7.70 -5.94 -4.85
N SER A 151 -7.12 -7.13 -4.62
CA SER A 151 -6.26 -7.82 -5.60
C SER A 151 -7.03 -8.20 -6.87
N ASP A 152 -6.34 -8.22 -8.02
CA ASP A 152 -6.96 -8.37 -9.35
C ASP A 152 -7.81 -9.66 -9.51
N ASP A 153 -7.39 -10.74 -8.88
CA ASP A 153 -8.03 -12.06 -8.93
C ASP A 153 -8.91 -12.35 -7.69
N PHE A 154 -9.35 -11.31 -6.98
CA PHE A 154 -10.11 -11.46 -5.74
C PHE A 154 -11.47 -12.12 -5.96
N ASP A 155 -11.71 -13.18 -5.21
CA ASP A 155 -13.00 -13.88 -5.15
C ASP A 155 -13.51 -13.91 -3.69
N PRO A 156 -14.58 -13.17 -3.35
CA PRO A 156 -15.05 -13.10 -1.97
C PRO A 156 -15.50 -14.44 -1.40
N ASP A 157 -16.01 -15.36 -2.23
CA ASP A 157 -16.47 -16.68 -1.78
C ASP A 157 -15.31 -17.61 -1.38
N LEU A 158 -14.12 -17.35 -1.94
CA LEU A 158 -12.92 -18.13 -1.65
C LEU A 158 -12.01 -17.42 -0.66
N HIS A 159 -11.73 -16.14 -0.88
CA HIS A 159 -10.65 -15.42 -0.22
C HIS A 159 -11.06 -14.78 1.11
N LEU A 160 -12.35 -14.70 1.42
CA LEU A 160 -12.82 -14.23 2.75
C LEU A 160 -12.95 -15.33 3.80
N ARG A 161 -12.55 -16.57 3.50
CA ARG A 161 -12.62 -17.69 4.46
C ARG A 161 -11.59 -17.60 5.60
N ARG A 162 -10.46 -16.97 5.34
CA ARG A 162 -9.40 -16.74 6.31
C ARG A 162 -8.87 -15.33 6.11
N VAL A 163 -9.08 -14.47 7.09
CA VAL A 163 -8.73 -13.06 7.02
C VAL A 163 -7.81 -12.65 8.17
N GLY A 164 -6.92 -11.71 7.91
CA GLY A 164 -6.08 -11.06 8.91
C GLY A 164 -6.10 -9.56 8.70
N VAL A 165 -6.24 -8.79 9.77
CA VAL A 165 -6.36 -7.32 9.67
C VAL A 165 -4.98 -6.67 9.73
N ALA A 166 -4.78 -5.69 8.86
CA ALA A 166 -3.68 -4.75 8.85
C ALA A 166 -4.23 -3.33 8.69
N ASN A 167 -3.43 -2.30 8.92
CA ASN A 167 -3.89 -0.92 8.79
C ASN A 167 -2.82 -0.02 8.18
N GLN A 168 -3.27 1.02 7.52
CA GLN A 168 -2.47 2.20 7.21
C GLN A 168 -2.11 2.88 8.55
N THR A 169 -0.82 3.15 8.79
CA THR A 169 -0.34 3.60 10.11
C THR A 169 -0.91 4.94 10.56
N THR A 170 -1.39 5.75 9.61
CA THR A 170 -2.03 7.06 9.87
C THR A 170 -3.54 6.99 10.15
N MET A 171 -4.15 5.79 10.13
CA MET A 171 -5.55 5.61 10.53
C MET A 171 -5.71 5.76 12.05
N MET A 172 -6.90 6.21 12.48
CA MET A 172 -7.18 6.36 13.91
C MET A 172 -7.24 5.00 14.61
N ARG A 173 -6.51 4.88 15.71
CA ARG A 173 -6.40 3.62 16.46
C ARG A 173 -7.76 3.06 16.85
N GLY A 174 -8.67 3.91 17.35
CA GLY A 174 -10.01 3.48 17.77
C GLY A 174 -10.83 2.86 16.63
N GLU A 175 -10.76 3.44 15.42
CA GLU A 175 -11.44 2.87 14.24
C GLU A 175 -10.81 1.54 13.82
N THR A 176 -9.48 1.44 13.84
CA THR A 176 -8.81 0.18 13.51
C THR A 176 -9.15 -0.93 14.52
N GLU A 177 -9.24 -0.62 15.82
CA GLU A 177 -9.65 -1.57 16.85
C GLU A 177 -11.10 -2.02 16.65
N GLU A 178 -11.96 -1.17 16.10
CA GLU A 178 -13.34 -1.51 15.79
C GLU A 178 -13.47 -2.39 14.55
N VAL A 179 -12.68 -2.13 13.52
CA VAL A 179 -12.54 -3.00 12.33
C VAL A 179 -12.09 -4.42 12.70
N GLN A 180 -11.33 -4.58 13.79
CA GLN A 180 -10.80 -5.88 14.24
C GLN A 180 -11.79 -6.70 15.10
N ARG A 181 -12.90 -6.13 15.55
CA ARG A 181 -13.92 -6.80 16.39
C ARG A 181 -14.93 -7.58 15.57
#